data_e92b69db5e0c4baf53c79465b774a0a6
#
_entry.id   e92b69db5e0c4baf53c79465b774a0a6
#
_cell.length_a   1.000
_cell.length_b   1.000
_cell.length_c   1.000
_cell.angle_alpha   90.00
_cell.angle_beta   90.00
_cell.angle_gamma   90.00
#
_symmetry.space_group_name_H-M   'P 1'
#
loop_
_entity.id
_entity.type
_entity.pdbx_description
1 polymer ?
#
loop_
_entity_poly.entity_id
_entity_poly.type
_entity_poly.pdbx_seq_one_letter_code
_entity_poly.pdbx_strand_id
1 'polypeptide(L)'
;PLSLTTGLAELLKTMPEENRKKILTEAARISSDFLKNAGGDGLPIAPTPETIWKEIEKLSLPMEMNNVIFQILDEILQPLTRIDDDLTETLRGELAESLQPVERSVAPGDVLIEKGQTVTPQVARILKMQGYSQVTFPWKQILFALLALPFWPLWVLLQTSFRPSARQNIPWLYLSFAVGLSWVVEYFSSMFNIQGMGSLFLAGCAYLTLPAGLALPVVLGGSILGAIVVTGLSALHVVLVSLMGLISSIAGYYSLREIHSRSHLWQQLFILGLLQAAVGLFIRWAFDLGIYPELLLYLVLGNAGWSTLVIAVLPLLENTFDVLSPLRLMELSHPSNPLLKKLQIEAPGTYHHCLMLGTLAEVVADKLGMNSNLLKAGAYFHDIGKLRRPQFFVENQMGNENIHDELKPSLSALVIIAHIREGLELAEEYHLPEMIRAFIAEHHGTTCLSYFYRKARSMGLSVPRDQFCYPGPRPRTRETGLLMLVDSIEAAVRAEMRASTSVPDLEKTIEGVVEAKMSEGQLDDVDFTIRDLAVIRQTLLYAFQSMYHTRKVKEIQDKDQLEQKLKKQEEESIEGSLASR
;
A
#
# COMPACT_ATOMS: atom_id res chain seq x y z
N PRO A 1 57.26 -54.84 28.93
CA PRO A 1 58.70 -54.78 28.80
C PRO A 1 59.08 -53.29 28.75
N LEU A 2 59.69 -52.83 29.87
CA LEU A 2 60.27 -51.49 29.98
C LEU A 2 61.37 -51.37 28.95
N SER A 3 61.18 -50.57 27.92
CA SER A 3 62.22 -50.32 26.90
C SER A 3 63.04 -49.10 27.36
N LEU A 4 64.21 -49.34 27.90
CA LEU A 4 65.21 -48.29 28.13
C LEU A 4 65.55 -47.60 26.81
N THR A 5 65.77 -46.28 26.86
CA THR A 5 66.18 -45.52 25.67
C THR A 5 67.45 -46.15 25.06
N THR A 6 67.55 -46.12 23.73
CA THR A 6 68.61 -46.80 22.95
C THR A 6 69.98 -46.33 23.43
N GLY A 7 70.17 -45.09 23.86
CA GLY A 7 71.43 -44.56 24.37
C GLY A 7 71.84 -45.13 25.74
N LEU A 8 70.88 -45.31 26.65
CA LEU A 8 71.13 -45.87 27.97
C LEU A 8 71.40 -47.35 27.91
N ALA A 9 70.75 -48.09 27.01
CA ALA A 9 71.00 -49.51 26.75
C ALA A 9 72.40 -49.76 26.15
N GLU A 10 72.86 -48.86 25.26
CA GLU A 10 74.24 -48.95 24.72
C GLU A 10 75.28 -48.61 25.77
N LEU A 11 75.09 -47.63 26.61
CA LEU A 11 75.98 -47.23 27.71
C LEU A 11 76.15 -48.40 28.69
N LEU A 12 75.08 -49.06 29.06
CA LEU A 12 75.13 -50.26 29.92
C LEU A 12 75.89 -51.46 29.29
N LYS A 13 75.83 -51.58 27.95
CA LYS A 13 76.58 -52.63 27.23
C LYS A 13 78.09 -52.42 27.21
N THR A 14 78.55 -51.21 27.23
CA THR A 14 79.94 -50.83 27.20
C THR A 14 80.61 -50.89 28.57
N MET A 15 79.88 -51.02 29.66
CA MET A 15 80.39 -51.08 31.04
C MET A 15 80.88 -52.48 31.42
N PRO A 16 81.88 -52.62 32.34
CA PRO A 16 82.29 -53.90 32.93
C PRO A 16 81.06 -54.61 33.56
N GLU A 17 81.04 -55.94 33.39
CA GLU A 17 79.88 -56.75 33.81
C GLU A 17 79.57 -56.63 35.31
N GLU A 18 80.57 -56.51 36.13
CA GLU A 18 80.42 -56.31 37.57
C GLU A 18 79.71 -54.98 37.91
N ASN A 19 80.11 -53.86 37.28
CA ASN A 19 79.54 -52.59 37.46
C ASN A 19 78.08 -52.53 36.93
N ARG A 20 77.82 -53.09 35.78
CA ARG A 20 76.52 -53.24 35.21
C ARG A 20 75.52 -53.95 36.12
N LYS A 21 75.98 -55.13 36.68
CA LYS A 21 75.20 -55.93 37.61
C LYS A 21 74.85 -55.14 38.88
N LYS A 22 75.80 -54.40 39.39
CA LYS A 22 75.64 -53.53 40.59
C LYS A 22 74.66 -52.40 40.36
N ILE A 23 74.77 -51.67 39.24
CA ILE A 23 73.88 -50.64 38.82
C ILE A 23 72.44 -51.15 38.69
N LEU A 24 72.24 -52.24 37.99
CA LEU A 24 70.87 -52.76 37.76
C LEU A 24 70.29 -53.35 39.07
N THR A 25 71.08 -53.93 39.96
CA THR A 25 70.59 -54.41 41.25
C THR A 25 70.17 -53.30 42.16
N GLU A 26 70.95 -52.22 42.25
CA GLU A 26 70.60 -51.04 43.10
C GLU A 26 69.46 -50.24 42.51
N ALA A 27 69.37 -50.06 41.18
CA ALA A 27 68.24 -49.43 40.53
C ALA A 27 66.94 -50.23 40.77
N ALA A 28 66.94 -51.51 40.64
CA ALA A 28 65.82 -52.40 40.90
C ALA A 28 65.36 -52.34 42.38
N ARG A 29 66.35 -52.30 43.32
CA ARG A 29 66.04 -52.16 44.75
C ARG A 29 65.33 -50.84 45.05
N ILE A 30 65.90 -49.72 44.62
CA ILE A 30 65.37 -48.41 44.84
C ILE A 30 64.00 -48.28 44.17
N SER A 31 63.82 -48.76 42.93
CA SER A 31 62.55 -48.80 42.24
C SER A 31 61.48 -49.60 43.02
N SER A 32 61.85 -50.78 43.54
CA SER A 32 60.94 -51.59 44.35
C SER A 32 60.52 -50.89 45.66
N ASP A 33 61.47 -50.21 46.32
CA ASP A 33 61.18 -49.48 47.54
C ASP A 33 60.26 -48.30 47.32
N PHE A 34 60.39 -47.55 46.20
CA PHE A 34 59.43 -46.49 45.81
C PHE A 34 58.09 -47.08 45.49
N LEU A 35 57.99 -48.17 44.76
CA LEU A 35 56.75 -48.84 44.40
C LEU A 35 55.98 -49.42 45.61
N LYS A 36 56.72 -49.96 46.61
CA LYS A 36 56.13 -50.46 47.85
C LYS A 36 55.58 -49.38 48.75
N ASN A 37 56.27 -48.22 48.79
CA ASN A 37 55.86 -47.09 49.60
C ASN A 37 54.75 -46.28 48.97
N ALA A 38 54.44 -46.47 47.65
CA ALA A 38 53.38 -45.88 46.92
C ALA A 38 52.01 -46.56 47.14
N GLY A 39 51.93 -47.63 47.93
CA GLY A 39 50.71 -48.44 48.12
C GLY A 39 49.80 -48.02 49.29
N GLY A 40 49.77 -46.75 49.70
CA GLY A 40 48.78 -46.17 50.62
C GLY A 40 47.68 -45.44 49.82
N ASP A 41 46.53 -45.30 50.39
CA ASP A 41 45.27 -44.80 49.82
C ASP A 41 45.34 -43.48 49.00
N GLY A 42 46.37 -43.23 48.24
CA GLY A 42 46.54 -42.09 47.33
C GLY A 42 47.17 -42.51 46.00
N LEU A 43 46.82 -41.86 44.93
CA LEU A 43 47.43 -41.96 43.62
C LEU A 43 48.97 -41.95 43.72
N PRO A 44 49.68 -42.86 43.08
CA PRO A 44 51.14 -42.93 43.13
C PRO A 44 51.71 -41.65 42.52
N ILE A 45 52.21 -40.79 43.42
CA ILE A 45 52.94 -39.60 43.02
C ILE A 45 54.30 -40.06 42.58
N ALA A 46 54.70 -39.83 41.34
CA ALA A 46 56.06 -40.12 40.89
C ALA A 46 57.04 -39.39 41.78
N PRO A 47 58.12 -40.07 42.27
CA PRO A 47 59.07 -39.38 43.09
C PRO A 47 59.75 -38.25 42.31
N THR A 48 59.95 -37.10 42.96
CA THR A 48 60.67 -36.00 42.33
C THR A 48 62.13 -36.37 42.05
N PRO A 49 62.72 -35.76 41.02
CA PRO A 49 64.15 -35.98 40.74
C PRO A 49 65.06 -35.83 41.97
N GLU A 50 64.74 -34.87 42.84
CA GLU A 50 65.44 -34.59 44.10
C GLU A 50 65.31 -35.77 45.10
N THR A 51 64.13 -36.39 45.13
CA THR A 51 63.88 -37.51 46.04
C THR A 51 64.65 -38.79 45.55
N ILE A 52 64.69 -38.99 44.25
CA ILE A 52 65.49 -40.09 43.63
C ILE A 52 66.96 -39.87 43.93
N TRP A 53 67.50 -38.68 43.75
CA TRP A 53 68.90 -38.38 44.02
C TRP A 53 69.23 -38.59 45.50
N LYS A 54 68.40 -38.22 46.42
CA LYS A 54 68.61 -38.37 47.87
C LYS A 54 68.74 -39.87 48.28
N GLU A 55 68.09 -40.78 47.60
CA GLU A 55 68.20 -42.20 47.82
C GLU A 55 69.50 -42.81 47.17
N ILE A 56 69.87 -42.26 46.01
CA ILE A 56 71.11 -42.68 45.30
C ILE A 56 72.36 -42.22 46.06
N GLU A 57 72.40 -41.05 46.64
CA GLU A 57 73.53 -40.54 47.44
C GLU A 57 73.89 -41.51 48.62
N LYS A 58 72.92 -42.23 49.16
CA LYS A 58 73.14 -43.18 50.25
C LYS A 58 73.95 -44.40 49.83
N LEU A 59 74.12 -44.66 48.51
CA LEU A 59 74.79 -45.87 48.00
C LEU A 59 76.30 -45.80 48.06
N SER A 60 76.92 -44.68 48.29
CA SER A 60 78.40 -44.49 48.36
C SER A 60 79.14 -45.05 47.11
N LEU A 61 78.51 -44.94 45.91
CA LEU A 61 79.03 -45.37 44.61
C LEU A 61 79.75 -44.21 43.90
N PRO A 62 80.61 -44.48 42.92
CA PRO A 62 81.21 -43.43 42.09
C PRO A 62 80.13 -42.60 41.37
N MET A 63 80.39 -41.33 41.19
CA MET A 63 79.43 -40.37 40.62
C MET A 63 78.89 -40.78 39.24
N GLU A 64 79.78 -41.44 38.43
CA GLU A 64 79.39 -41.96 37.11
C GLU A 64 78.34 -43.05 37.21
N MET A 65 78.44 -43.94 38.20
CA MET A 65 77.45 -45.03 38.43
C MET A 65 76.13 -44.45 38.99
N ASN A 66 76.21 -43.45 39.86
CA ASN A 66 75.03 -42.74 40.40
C ASN A 66 74.26 -42.07 39.32
N ASN A 67 74.92 -41.41 38.37
CA ASN A 67 74.27 -40.79 37.23
C ASN A 67 73.46 -41.77 36.36
N VAL A 68 74.05 -42.94 36.12
CA VAL A 68 73.41 -44.03 35.33
C VAL A 68 72.20 -44.61 36.09
N ILE A 69 72.33 -44.86 37.39
CA ILE A 69 71.20 -45.28 38.24
C ILE A 69 70.11 -44.25 38.24
N PHE A 70 70.44 -42.98 38.32
CA PHE A 70 69.42 -41.89 38.24
C PHE A 70 68.68 -41.88 36.93
N GLN A 71 69.37 -41.97 35.80
CA GLN A 71 68.73 -42.04 34.46
C GLN A 71 67.82 -43.26 34.30
N ILE A 72 68.21 -44.41 34.84
CA ILE A 72 67.39 -45.62 34.84
C ILE A 72 66.11 -45.41 35.68
N LEU A 73 66.28 -44.85 36.88
CA LEU A 73 65.12 -44.60 37.79
C LEU A 73 64.18 -43.54 37.29
N ASP A 74 64.72 -42.46 36.72
CA ASP A 74 63.91 -41.36 36.14
C ASP A 74 63.08 -41.86 34.97
N GLU A 75 63.60 -42.78 34.15
CA GLU A 75 62.91 -43.41 33.03
C GLU A 75 61.87 -44.46 33.48
N ILE A 76 62.16 -45.24 34.54
CA ILE A 76 61.30 -46.30 35.06
C ILE A 76 60.19 -45.75 35.97
N LEU A 77 60.46 -44.68 36.74
CA LEU A 77 59.53 -44.13 37.72
C LEU A 77 58.70 -42.96 37.18
N GLN A 78 58.52 -42.87 35.85
CA GLN A 78 57.56 -41.91 35.28
C GLN A 78 56.14 -42.19 35.74
N PRO A 79 55.30 -41.17 35.92
CA PRO A 79 53.97 -41.38 36.42
C PRO A 79 53.15 -42.28 35.51
N LEU A 80 52.73 -43.43 36.03
CA LEU A 80 51.84 -44.40 35.37
C LEU A 80 50.34 -43.92 35.38
N THR A 81 50.09 -42.61 35.53
CA THR A 81 48.76 -42.05 35.50
C THR A 81 48.36 -41.72 34.06
N ARG A 82 47.52 -42.55 33.48
CA ARG A 82 46.77 -42.21 32.27
C ARG A 82 45.53 -41.46 32.71
N ILE A 83 45.29 -40.30 32.12
CA ILE A 83 44.03 -39.59 32.31
C ILE A 83 42.92 -40.50 31.77
N ASP A 84 42.02 -40.92 32.62
CA ASP A 84 40.80 -41.63 32.21
C ASP A 84 39.83 -40.59 31.69
N ASP A 85 39.75 -40.47 30.36
CA ASP A 85 38.90 -39.46 29.71
C ASP A 85 37.41 -39.69 30.01
N ASP A 86 36.97 -40.97 30.13
CA ASP A 86 35.57 -41.33 30.42
C ASP A 86 35.19 -40.96 31.88
N LEU A 87 36.08 -41.25 32.85
CA LEU A 87 35.88 -40.88 34.24
C LEU A 87 35.96 -39.34 34.42
N THR A 88 36.83 -38.67 33.67
CA THR A 88 36.97 -37.21 33.72
C THR A 88 35.72 -36.52 33.14
N GLU A 89 35.15 -37.03 32.06
CA GLU A 89 33.89 -36.54 31.49
C GLU A 89 32.71 -36.78 32.41
N THR A 90 32.63 -37.95 33.05
CA THR A 90 31.59 -38.29 34.02
C THR A 90 31.64 -37.36 35.23
N LEU A 91 32.81 -37.16 35.81
CA LEU A 91 33.02 -36.26 36.94
C LEU A 91 32.77 -34.78 36.58
N ARG A 92 33.09 -34.38 35.36
CA ARG A 92 32.71 -33.04 34.85
C ARG A 92 31.20 -32.88 34.72
N GLY A 93 30.52 -33.93 34.25
CA GLY A 93 29.06 -33.95 34.16
C GLY A 93 28.38 -33.83 35.55
N GLU A 94 28.82 -34.66 36.50
CA GLU A 94 28.33 -34.63 37.89
C GLU A 94 28.61 -33.29 38.59
N LEU A 95 29.79 -32.69 38.34
CA LEU A 95 30.15 -31.39 38.87
C LEU A 95 29.29 -30.29 38.24
N ALA A 96 29.04 -30.34 36.94
CA ALA A 96 28.20 -29.40 36.23
C ALA A 96 26.74 -29.46 36.70
N GLU A 97 26.21 -30.64 37.00
CA GLU A 97 24.85 -30.82 37.56
C GLU A 97 24.77 -30.36 39.02
N SER A 98 25.86 -30.48 39.79
CA SER A 98 25.91 -30.02 41.18
C SER A 98 26.07 -28.49 41.33
N LEU A 99 26.49 -27.80 40.28
CA LEU A 99 26.62 -26.34 40.27
C LEU A 99 25.25 -25.71 40.17
N GLN A 100 24.83 -25.02 41.22
CA GLN A 100 23.64 -24.16 41.14
C GLN A 100 23.89 -23.03 40.13
N PRO A 101 22.93 -22.74 39.21
CA PRO A 101 23.06 -21.63 38.30
C PRO A 101 23.24 -20.35 39.10
N VAL A 102 24.25 -19.57 38.78
CA VAL A 102 24.44 -18.24 39.36
C VAL A 102 23.35 -17.34 38.82
N GLU A 103 22.26 -17.20 39.57
CA GLU A 103 21.23 -16.23 39.26
C GLU A 103 21.77 -14.82 39.52
N ARG A 104 21.95 -14.08 38.43
CA ARG A 104 22.21 -12.64 38.50
C ARG A 104 20.91 -11.91 38.24
N SER A 105 20.23 -11.47 39.27
CA SER A 105 19.06 -10.60 39.14
C SER A 105 19.52 -9.19 38.74
N VAL A 106 18.90 -8.64 37.72
CA VAL A 106 19.07 -7.24 37.31
C VAL A 106 17.82 -6.49 37.68
N ALA A 107 17.93 -5.50 38.57
CA ALA A 107 16.81 -4.67 39.01
C ALA A 107 16.60 -3.48 38.08
N PRO A 108 15.37 -2.95 37.99
CA PRO A 108 15.13 -1.67 37.31
C PRO A 108 15.98 -0.55 37.94
N GLY A 109 16.82 0.08 37.11
CA GLY A 109 17.76 1.12 37.55
C GLY A 109 19.23 0.69 37.60
N ASP A 110 19.53 -0.62 37.48
CA ASP A 110 20.90 -1.09 37.42
C ASP A 110 21.60 -0.65 36.13
N VAL A 111 22.79 -0.08 36.27
CA VAL A 111 23.63 0.27 35.10
C VAL A 111 24.36 -0.97 34.62
N LEU A 112 23.92 -1.53 33.51
CA LEU A 112 24.53 -2.71 32.89
C LEU A 112 25.82 -2.41 32.15
N ILE A 113 25.94 -1.21 31.58
CA ILE A 113 27.10 -0.72 30.85
C ILE A 113 27.12 0.79 30.83
N GLU A 114 28.27 1.40 30.97
CA GLU A 114 28.45 2.86 30.86
C GLU A 114 28.81 3.28 29.44
N LYS A 115 28.50 4.53 29.09
CA LYS A 115 28.80 5.07 27.76
C LYS A 115 30.31 5.05 27.50
N GLY A 116 30.70 4.31 26.44
CA GLY A 116 32.09 4.15 26.01
C GLY A 116 32.77 2.86 26.49
N GLN A 117 32.10 2.03 27.30
CA GLN A 117 32.60 0.69 27.65
C GLN A 117 32.32 -0.33 26.57
N THR A 118 33.20 -1.33 26.42
CA THR A 118 33.05 -2.43 25.49
C THR A 118 32.00 -3.41 26.02
N VAL A 119 31.00 -3.75 25.19
CA VAL A 119 29.97 -4.74 25.53
C VAL A 119 30.59 -6.13 25.63
N THR A 120 30.68 -6.68 26.83
CA THR A 120 31.14 -8.05 27.03
C THR A 120 30.09 -9.07 26.57
N PRO A 121 30.47 -10.33 26.23
CA PRO A 121 29.49 -11.36 25.85
C PRO A 121 28.42 -11.62 26.89
N GLN A 122 28.72 -11.43 28.18
CA GLN A 122 27.77 -11.57 29.27
C GLN A 122 26.75 -10.43 29.29
N VAL A 123 27.20 -9.18 29.17
CA VAL A 123 26.34 -8.01 29.06
C VAL A 123 25.48 -8.08 27.79
N ALA A 124 26.04 -8.53 26.67
CA ALA A 124 25.29 -8.75 25.43
C ALA A 124 24.16 -9.78 25.59
N ARG A 125 24.37 -10.86 26.36
CA ARG A 125 23.32 -11.83 26.69
C ARG A 125 22.22 -11.22 27.53
N ILE A 126 22.56 -10.46 28.57
CA ILE A 126 21.59 -9.77 29.44
C ILE A 126 20.77 -8.78 28.62
N LEU A 127 21.42 -7.95 27.81
CA LEU A 127 20.75 -6.99 26.92
C LEU A 127 19.81 -7.70 25.92
N LYS A 128 20.22 -8.84 25.39
CA LYS A 128 19.38 -9.64 24.49
C LYS A 128 18.17 -10.24 25.20
N MET A 129 18.30 -10.71 26.44
CA MET A 129 17.19 -11.21 27.25
C MET A 129 16.20 -10.11 27.62
N GLN A 130 16.66 -8.86 27.78
CA GLN A 130 15.82 -7.69 28.01
C GLN A 130 15.26 -7.04 26.74
N GLY A 131 15.42 -7.67 25.58
CA GLY A 131 14.90 -7.18 24.31
C GLY A 131 15.81 -6.18 23.57
N TYR A 132 16.97 -5.81 24.13
CA TYR A 132 17.98 -5.01 23.44
C TYR A 132 18.82 -5.92 22.53
N SER A 133 18.37 -6.15 21.31
CA SER A 133 19.19 -6.87 20.33
C SER A 133 20.19 -5.94 19.64
N GLN A 134 21.33 -6.45 19.20
CA GLN A 134 22.18 -5.72 18.26
C GLN A 134 21.32 -5.34 17.04
N VAL A 135 21.40 -4.10 16.58
CA VAL A 135 20.80 -3.66 15.31
C VAL A 135 21.57 -4.36 14.19
N THR A 136 21.26 -5.62 13.98
CA THR A 136 21.72 -6.32 12.77
C THR A 136 20.83 -5.85 11.63
N PHE A 137 21.45 -5.38 10.56
CA PHE A 137 20.70 -4.99 9.36
C PHE A 137 19.81 -6.18 8.91
N PRO A 138 18.50 -5.98 8.71
CA PRO A 138 17.55 -7.09 8.59
C PRO A 138 17.55 -7.72 7.19
N TRP A 139 18.71 -8.19 6.71
CA TRP A 139 18.88 -8.77 5.36
C TRP A 139 17.90 -9.89 5.04
N LYS A 140 17.63 -10.77 6.01
CA LYS A 140 16.69 -11.88 5.82
C LYS A 140 15.26 -11.40 5.61
N GLN A 141 14.83 -10.39 6.39
CA GLN A 141 13.50 -9.79 6.25
C GLN A 141 13.38 -9.04 4.93
N ILE A 142 14.41 -8.27 4.54
CA ILE A 142 14.44 -7.58 3.25
C ILE A 142 14.38 -8.57 2.09
N LEU A 143 15.17 -9.63 2.13
CA LEU A 143 15.14 -10.68 1.11
C LEU A 143 13.76 -11.37 1.04
N PHE A 144 13.17 -11.68 2.19
CA PHE A 144 11.83 -12.26 2.25
C PHE A 144 10.78 -11.29 1.72
N ALA A 145 10.86 -10.00 2.05
CA ALA A 145 9.98 -8.96 1.51
C ALA A 145 10.08 -8.87 -0.02
N LEU A 146 11.29 -8.84 -0.56
CA LEU A 146 11.53 -8.82 -2.01
C LEU A 146 10.98 -10.07 -2.72
N LEU A 147 11.07 -11.24 -2.08
CA LEU A 147 10.52 -12.49 -2.61
C LEU A 147 9.00 -12.57 -2.45
N ALA A 148 8.42 -11.99 -1.39
CA ALA A 148 6.98 -11.99 -1.13
C ALA A 148 6.22 -10.97 -1.99
N LEU A 149 6.85 -9.85 -2.35
CA LEU A 149 6.25 -8.76 -3.12
C LEU A 149 5.66 -9.20 -4.48
N PRO A 150 6.30 -10.08 -5.28
CA PRO A 150 5.72 -10.59 -6.53
C PRO A 150 4.51 -11.52 -6.35
N PHE A 151 4.37 -12.19 -5.19
CA PHE A 151 3.22 -13.07 -4.93
C PHE A 151 1.95 -12.28 -4.64
N TRP A 152 2.07 -11.03 -4.24
CA TRP A 152 0.97 -10.16 -3.95
C TRP A 152 0.07 -9.87 -5.17
N PRO A 153 0.59 -9.43 -6.34
CA PRO A 153 -0.19 -9.30 -7.55
C PRO A 153 -0.88 -10.61 -7.96
N LEU A 154 -0.19 -11.75 -7.81
CA LEU A 154 -0.75 -13.06 -8.12
C LEU A 154 -1.98 -13.37 -7.24
N TRP A 155 -1.92 -13.07 -5.94
CA TRP A 155 -3.04 -13.29 -5.02
C TRP A 155 -4.23 -12.39 -5.35
N VAL A 156 -4.01 -11.10 -5.67
CA VAL A 156 -5.09 -10.19 -6.10
C VAL A 156 -5.64 -10.61 -7.47
N LEU A 157 -4.79 -11.09 -8.41
CA LEU A 157 -5.24 -11.68 -9.69
C LEU A 157 -6.16 -12.87 -9.48
N LEU A 158 -5.88 -13.75 -8.53
CA LEU A 158 -6.75 -14.87 -8.19
C LEU A 158 -8.11 -14.36 -7.66
N GLN A 159 -8.11 -13.34 -6.80
CA GLN A 159 -9.35 -12.72 -6.30
C GLN A 159 -10.17 -12.08 -7.43
N THR A 160 -9.52 -11.44 -8.39
CA THR A 160 -10.20 -10.78 -9.53
C THR A 160 -10.63 -11.76 -10.63
N SER A 161 -10.08 -12.98 -10.67
CA SER A 161 -10.53 -14.03 -11.59
C SER A 161 -12.00 -14.40 -11.37
N PHE A 162 -12.52 -14.19 -10.17
CA PHE A 162 -13.95 -14.39 -9.85
C PHE A 162 -14.83 -13.16 -10.15
N ARG A 163 -14.24 -12.02 -10.56
CA ARG A 163 -14.94 -10.77 -10.88
C ARG A 163 -14.26 -10.07 -12.06
N PRO A 164 -14.49 -10.49 -13.29
CA PRO A 164 -13.76 -10.00 -14.47
C PRO A 164 -13.95 -8.49 -14.73
N SER A 165 -15.10 -7.91 -14.37
CA SER A 165 -15.34 -6.47 -14.49
C SER A 165 -14.44 -5.60 -13.60
N ALA A 166 -13.95 -6.14 -12.48
CA ALA A 166 -13.05 -5.42 -11.59
C ALA A 166 -11.57 -5.47 -12.05
N ARG A 167 -11.25 -6.33 -13.04
CA ARG A 167 -9.86 -6.57 -13.47
C ARG A 167 -9.29 -5.46 -14.35
N GLN A 168 -10.14 -4.76 -15.10
CA GLN A 168 -9.70 -3.85 -16.18
C GLN A 168 -9.01 -2.58 -15.66
N ASN A 169 -9.25 -2.17 -14.40
CA ASN A 169 -8.80 -0.88 -13.88
C ASN A 169 -8.02 -0.97 -12.56
N ILE A 170 -7.34 -2.09 -12.29
CA ILE A 170 -6.55 -2.20 -11.05
C ILE A 170 -5.14 -1.69 -11.29
N PRO A 171 -4.70 -0.63 -10.58
CA PRO A 171 -3.35 -0.12 -10.70
C PRO A 171 -2.36 -1.01 -9.92
N TRP A 172 -1.92 -2.10 -10.53
CA TRP A 172 -1.08 -3.15 -9.91
C TRP A 172 0.23 -2.62 -9.32
N LEU A 173 0.90 -1.72 -10.05
CA LEU A 173 2.14 -1.09 -9.58
C LEU A 173 1.90 -0.25 -8.34
N TYR A 174 0.81 0.53 -8.34
CA TYR A 174 0.38 1.31 -7.19
C TYR A 174 0.15 0.43 -5.97
N LEU A 175 -0.62 -0.66 -6.12
CA LEU A 175 -0.92 -1.57 -5.00
C LEU A 175 0.34 -2.24 -4.45
N SER A 176 1.21 -2.73 -5.33
CA SER A 176 2.47 -3.34 -4.93
C SER A 176 3.35 -2.35 -4.17
N PHE A 177 3.40 -1.10 -4.63
CA PHE A 177 4.13 -0.03 -3.97
C PHE A 177 3.50 0.34 -2.62
N ALA A 178 2.17 0.48 -2.55
CA ALA A 178 1.46 0.79 -1.31
C ALA A 178 1.64 -0.31 -0.25
N VAL A 179 1.59 -1.59 -0.65
CA VAL A 179 1.86 -2.75 0.22
C VAL A 179 3.31 -2.72 0.70
N GLY A 180 4.29 -2.53 -0.19
CA GLY A 180 5.70 -2.42 0.18
C GLY A 180 5.97 -1.27 1.15
N LEU A 181 5.40 -0.11 0.89
CA LEU A 181 5.51 1.05 1.77
C LEU A 181 4.85 0.82 3.13
N SER A 182 3.70 0.11 3.17
CA SER A 182 3.05 -0.27 4.42
C SER A 182 3.94 -1.16 5.30
N TRP A 183 4.75 -2.03 4.71
CA TRP A 183 5.71 -2.85 5.45
C TRP A 183 6.86 -2.03 6.02
N VAL A 184 7.31 -1.00 5.28
CA VAL A 184 8.31 -0.04 5.78
C VAL A 184 7.73 0.75 6.97
N VAL A 185 6.48 1.21 6.85
CA VAL A 185 5.76 1.89 7.95
C VAL A 185 5.66 0.99 9.18
N GLU A 186 5.28 -0.29 9.01
CA GLU A 186 5.18 -1.25 10.11
C GLU A 186 6.54 -1.51 10.77
N TYR A 187 7.61 -1.64 9.98
CA TYR A 187 8.96 -1.82 10.48
C TYR A 187 9.40 -0.66 11.38
N PHE A 188 9.26 0.58 10.90
CA PHE A 188 9.62 1.75 11.72
C PHE A 188 8.75 1.90 12.96
N SER A 189 7.46 1.63 12.85
CA SER A 189 6.52 1.70 13.99
C SER A 189 6.84 0.63 15.04
N SER A 190 7.26 -0.55 14.64
CA SER A 190 7.65 -1.64 15.54
C SER A 190 8.88 -1.30 16.41
N MET A 191 9.77 -0.42 15.93
CA MET A 191 10.90 0.08 16.72
C MET A 191 10.45 0.87 17.97
N PHE A 192 9.25 1.47 17.94
CA PHE A 192 8.63 2.18 19.06
C PHE A 192 7.59 1.34 19.80
N ASN A 193 7.57 0.02 19.57
CA ASN A 193 6.54 -0.90 20.08
C ASN A 193 5.10 -0.52 19.68
N ILE A 194 4.92 0.16 18.54
CA ILE A 194 3.62 0.49 17.95
C ILE A 194 3.38 -0.49 16.80
N GLN A 195 2.36 -1.34 16.93
CA GLN A 195 1.99 -2.31 15.89
C GLN A 195 0.74 -1.84 15.15
N GLY A 196 0.66 -2.20 13.86
CA GLY A 196 -0.54 -2.01 13.04
C GLY A 196 -0.58 -0.70 12.25
N MET A 197 0.42 0.18 12.35
CA MET A 197 0.44 1.44 11.58
C MET A 197 0.58 1.20 10.08
N GLY A 198 1.29 0.16 9.68
CA GLY A 198 1.37 -0.27 8.28
C GLY A 198 0.00 -0.67 7.73
N SER A 199 -0.83 -1.36 8.52
CA SER A 199 -2.19 -1.72 8.11
C SER A 199 -3.11 -0.51 7.99
N LEU A 200 -2.94 0.51 8.82
CA LEU A 200 -3.66 1.77 8.75
C LEU A 200 -3.30 2.54 7.48
N PHE A 201 -2.00 2.63 7.17
CA PHE A 201 -1.51 3.24 5.93
C PHE A 201 -2.08 2.52 4.70
N LEU A 202 -2.00 1.19 4.69
CA LEU A 202 -2.51 0.37 3.58
C LEU A 202 -4.04 0.51 3.42
N ALA A 203 -4.79 0.58 4.53
CA ALA A 203 -6.23 0.83 4.50
C ALA A 203 -6.54 2.18 3.85
N GLY A 204 -5.85 3.25 4.23
CA GLY A 204 -5.99 4.56 3.61
C GLY A 204 -5.76 4.53 2.09
N CYS A 205 -4.71 3.86 1.64
CA CYS A 205 -4.41 3.73 0.23
C CYS A 205 -5.42 2.83 -0.51
N ALA A 206 -5.75 1.65 0.03
CA ALA A 206 -6.58 0.66 -0.65
C ALA A 206 -8.05 1.08 -0.77
N TYR A 207 -8.66 1.59 0.31
CA TYR A 207 -10.08 1.96 0.29
C TYR A 207 -10.38 3.22 -0.53
N LEU A 208 -9.38 4.07 -0.75
CA LEU A 208 -9.53 5.23 -1.62
C LEU A 208 -9.40 4.90 -3.12
N THR A 209 -8.83 3.76 -3.47
CA THR A 209 -8.48 3.47 -4.87
C THR A 209 -9.11 2.20 -5.42
N LEU A 210 -9.58 1.31 -4.54
CA LEU A 210 -10.17 0.03 -4.91
C LEU A 210 -11.64 -0.05 -4.54
N PRO A 211 -12.43 -0.84 -5.28
CA PRO A 211 -13.74 -1.27 -4.83
C PRO A 211 -13.64 -1.94 -3.45
N ALA A 212 -14.57 -1.62 -2.56
CA ALA A 212 -14.54 -2.08 -1.16
C ALA A 212 -14.38 -3.62 -1.00
N GLY A 213 -14.96 -4.40 -1.91
CA GLY A 213 -14.82 -5.86 -1.93
C GLY A 213 -13.42 -6.37 -2.26
N LEU A 214 -12.55 -5.54 -2.86
CA LEU A 214 -11.14 -5.83 -3.13
C LEU A 214 -10.22 -5.19 -2.08
N ALA A 215 -10.56 -4.02 -1.58
CA ALA A 215 -9.78 -3.33 -0.56
C ALA A 215 -9.65 -4.15 0.73
N LEU A 216 -10.74 -4.76 1.21
CA LEU A 216 -10.76 -5.58 2.42
C LEU A 216 -9.73 -6.72 2.40
N PRO A 217 -9.73 -7.64 1.40
CA PRO A 217 -8.71 -8.70 1.35
C PRO A 217 -7.31 -8.14 1.13
N VAL A 218 -7.15 -7.01 0.41
CA VAL A 218 -5.85 -6.35 0.20
C VAL A 218 -5.25 -5.89 1.52
N VAL A 219 -6.00 -5.19 2.34
CA VAL A 219 -5.54 -4.70 3.64
C VAL A 219 -5.21 -5.86 4.59
N LEU A 220 -6.10 -6.85 4.68
CA LEU A 220 -5.90 -8.00 5.56
C LEU A 220 -4.67 -8.82 5.14
N GLY A 221 -4.60 -9.22 3.89
CA GLY A 221 -3.48 -10.03 3.38
C GLY A 221 -2.14 -9.29 3.40
N GLY A 222 -2.13 -8.00 3.03
CA GLY A 222 -0.93 -7.16 3.11
C GLY A 222 -0.42 -7.00 4.54
N SER A 223 -1.33 -6.88 5.52
CA SER A 223 -0.99 -6.79 6.94
C SER A 223 -0.42 -8.10 7.48
N ILE A 224 -0.99 -9.25 7.12
CA ILE A 224 -0.48 -10.57 7.52
C ILE A 224 0.92 -10.81 6.97
N LEU A 225 1.13 -10.55 5.68
CA LEU A 225 2.44 -10.68 5.06
C LEU A 225 3.45 -9.70 5.66
N GLY A 226 3.04 -8.44 5.91
CA GLY A 226 3.86 -7.44 6.59
C GLY A 226 4.27 -7.86 7.99
N ALA A 227 3.37 -8.46 8.75
CA ALA A 227 3.66 -9.01 10.06
C ALA A 227 4.78 -10.06 10.01
N ILE A 228 4.70 -11.00 9.06
CA ILE A 228 5.72 -12.04 8.88
C ILE A 228 7.07 -11.44 8.48
N VAL A 229 7.05 -10.48 7.54
CA VAL A 229 8.26 -9.80 7.04
C VAL A 229 8.97 -9.02 8.15
N VAL A 230 8.21 -8.23 8.91
CA VAL A 230 8.77 -7.29 9.89
C VAL A 230 9.23 -8.02 11.16
N THR A 231 8.48 -9.01 11.63
CA THR A 231 8.70 -9.62 12.96
C THR A 231 9.53 -10.91 12.91
N GLY A 232 9.89 -11.38 11.72
CA GLY A 232 10.69 -12.59 11.56
C GLY A 232 10.03 -13.84 12.15
N LEU A 233 8.69 -13.97 12.02
CA LEU A 233 7.89 -15.12 12.50
C LEU A 233 7.72 -15.21 14.03
N SER A 234 7.94 -14.11 14.79
CA SER A 234 7.51 -14.06 16.19
C SER A 234 5.99 -14.23 16.27
N ALA A 235 5.52 -15.36 16.78
CA ALA A 235 4.11 -15.73 16.76
C ALA A 235 3.20 -14.66 17.38
N LEU A 236 3.59 -14.08 18.51
CA LEU A 236 2.81 -13.03 19.17
C LEU A 236 2.66 -11.78 18.30
N HIS A 237 3.77 -11.29 17.70
CA HIS A 237 3.72 -10.10 16.86
C HIS A 237 2.93 -10.35 15.56
N VAL A 238 3.08 -11.53 14.94
CA VAL A 238 2.27 -11.91 13.77
C VAL A 238 0.78 -11.86 14.10
N VAL A 239 0.38 -12.41 15.22
CA VAL A 239 -1.03 -12.40 15.66
C VAL A 239 -1.50 -10.96 15.90
N LEU A 240 -0.71 -10.13 16.61
CA LEU A 240 -1.06 -8.74 16.90
C LEU A 240 -1.25 -7.90 15.63
N VAL A 241 -0.26 -7.92 14.73
CA VAL A 241 -0.33 -7.14 13.48
C VAL A 241 -1.44 -7.65 12.56
N SER A 242 -1.67 -8.97 12.53
CA SER A 242 -2.79 -9.55 11.77
C SER A 242 -4.15 -9.11 12.32
N LEU A 243 -4.29 -9.04 13.65
CA LEU A 243 -5.51 -8.54 14.30
C LEU A 243 -5.72 -7.04 13.99
N MET A 244 -4.66 -6.23 14.04
CA MET A 244 -4.72 -4.82 13.63
C MET A 244 -5.11 -4.68 12.15
N GLY A 245 -4.57 -5.54 11.28
CA GLY A 245 -4.97 -5.63 9.88
C GLY A 245 -6.45 -5.97 9.69
N LEU A 246 -6.99 -6.88 10.49
CA LEU A 246 -8.41 -7.23 10.48
C LEU A 246 -9.28 -6.03 10.92
N ILE A 247 -8.88 -5.33 11.99
CA ILE A 247 -9.57 -4.12 12.47
C ILE A 247 -9.53 -3.04 11.38
N SER A 248 -8.37 -2.77 10.79
CA SER A 248 -8.24 -1.82 9.68
C SER A 248 -9.09 -2.19 8.48
N SER A 249 -9.18 -3.48 8.17
CA SER A 249 -10.00 -3.97 7.06
C SER A 249 -11.49 -3.74 7.30
N ILE A 250 -12.00 -4.16 8.45
CA ILE A 250 -13.44 -4.06 8.77
C ILE A 250 -13.83 -2.61 9.02
N ALA A 251 -13.12 -1.91 9.91
CA ALA A 251 -13.46 -0.53 10.25
C ALA A 251 -13.19 0.42 9.08
N GLY A 252 -12.13 0.20 8.30
CA GLY A 252 -11.84 0.95 7.08
C GLY A 252 -12.93 0.81 6.03
N TYR A 253 -13.54 -0.38 5.89
CA TYR A 253 -14.68 -0.60 5.00
C TYR A 253 -15.86 0.34 5.31
N TYR A 254 -16.13 0.59 6.59
CA TYR A 254 -17.24 1.48 6.99
C TYR A 254 -16.86 2.94 7.03
N SER A 255 -15.63 3.28 7.47
CA SER A 255 -15.25 4.66 7.73
C SER A 255 -14.58 5.37 6.54
N LEU A 256 -13.90 4.63 5.64
CA LEU A 256 -13.17 5.22 4.51
C LEU A 256 -13.95 5.19 3.18
N ARG A 257 -15.18 4.67 3.18
CA ARG A 257 -16.00 4.55 1.97
C ARG A 257 -16.55 5.89 1.48
N GLU A 258 -16.93 6.78 2.40
CA GLU A 258 -17.61 8.05 2.11
C GLU A 258 -16.75 9.23 2.55
N ILE A 259 -15.60 9.38 1.91
CA ILE A 259 -14.69 10.49 2.19
C ILE A 259 -15.05 11.70 1.34
N HIS A 260 -15.33 12.84 2.01
CA HIS A 260 -15.76 14.08 1.38
C HIS A 260 -14.70 15.19 1.40
N SER A 261 -13.59 15.01 2.10
CA SER A 261 -12.50 15.99 2.15
C SER A 261 -11.22 15.36 2.70
N ARG A 262 -10.06 16.02 2.49
CA ARG A 262 -8.78 15.58 3.08
C ARG A 262 -8.81 15.64 4.61
N SER A 263 -9.48 16.64 5.19
CA SER A 263 -9.66 16.73 6.65
C SER A 263 -10.52 15.60 7.20
N HIS A 264 -11.58 15.21 6.48
CA HIS A 264 -12.42 14.08 6.84
C HIS A 264 -11.63 12.76 6.77
N LEU A 265 -10.82 12.57 5.72
CA LEU A 265 -9.92 11.42 5.63
C LEU A 265 -8.97 11.34 6.84
N TRP A 266 -8.32 12.47 7.19
CA TRP A 266 -7.43 12.54 8.35
C TRP A 266 -8.14 12.13 9.64
N GLN A 267 -9.34 12.67 9.89
CA GLN A 267 -10.16 12.35 11.06
C GLN A 267 -10.50 10.86 11.12
N GLN A 268 -10.93 10.27 10.01
CA GLN A 268 -11.27 8.85 9.95
C GLN A 268 -10.06 7.94 10.18
N LEU A 269 -8.92 8.25 9.57
CA LEU A 269 -7.66 7.53 9.81
C LEU A 269 -7.19 7.68 11.26
N PHE A 270 -7.33 8.87 11.84
CA PHE A 270 -6.95 9.13 13.24
C PHE A 270 -7.85 8.35 14.20
N ILE A 271 -9.17 8.33 14.00
CA ILE A 271 -10.12 7.55 14.79
C ILE A 271 -9.84 6.05 14.66
N LEU A 272 -9.58 5.57 13.44
CA LEU A 272 -9.23 4.18 13.19
C LEU A 272 -7.94 3.77 13.91
N GLY A 273 -6.94 4.63 13.89
CA GLY A 273 -5.69 4.42 14.62
C GLY A 273 -5.87 4.46 16.15
N LEU A 274 -6.75 5.31 16.68
CA LEU A 274 -7.12 5.29 18.11
C LEU A 274 -7.80 3.98 18.49
N LEU A 275 -8.67 3.45 17.63
CA LEU A 275 -9.30 2.13 17.85
C LEU A 275 -8.23 1.02 17.92
N GLN A 276 -7.28 1.02 16.98
CA GLN A 276 -6.16 0.08 16.99
C GLN A 276 -5.30 0.23 18.25
N ALA A 277 -5.00 1.46 18.65
CA ALA A 277 -4.24 1.75 19.87
C ALA A 277 -4.97 1.21 21.12
N ALA A 278 -6.27 1.41 21.21
CA ALA A 278 -7.07 0.89 22.33
C ALA A 278 -7.03 -0.65 22.41
N VAL A 279 -7.19 -1.33 21.26
CA VAL A 279 -7.08 -2.79 21.18
C VAL A 279 -5.66 -3.27 21.53
N GLY A 280 -4.62 -2.59 20.99
CA GLY A 280 -3.23 -2.89 21.30
C GLY A 280 -2.91 -2.75 22.80
N LEU A 281 -3.40 -1.70 23.44
CA LEU A 281 -3.26 -1.49 24.90
C LEU A 281 -4.01 -2.57 25.70
N PHE A 282 -5.23 -2.91 25.28
CA PHE A 282 -6.00 -3.99 25.92
C PHE A 282 -5.26 -5.33 25.86
N ILE A 283 -4.67 -5.67 24.70
CA ILE A 283 -3.91 -6.91 24.57
C ILE A 283 -2.64 -6.86 25.42
N ARG A 284 -1.92 -5.75 25.45
CA ARG A 284 -0.75 -5.60 26.32
C ARG A 284 -1.09 -5.76 27.80
N TRP A 285 -2.23 -5.21 28.22
CA TRP A 285 -2.74 -5.40 29.57
C TRP A 285 -3.10 -6.86 29.85
N ALA A 286 -3.81 -7.52 28.91
CA ALA A 286 -4.28 -8.90 29.10
C ALA A 286 -3.13 -9.94 29.14
N PHE A 287 -1.99 -9.65 28.50
CA PHE A 287 -0.82 -10.53 28.44
C PHE A 287 0.38 -10.03 29.25
N ASP A 288 0.18 -9.08 30.16
CA ASP A 288 1.24 -8.50 31.03
C ASP A 288 2.49 -8.01 30.28
N LEU A 289 2.31 -7.46 29.06
CA LEU A 289 3.40 -7.00 28.21
C LEU A 289 3.98 -5.61 28.60
N GLY A 290 3.52 -5.05 29.72
CA GLY A 290 3.90 -3.73 30.21
C GLY A 290 3.25 -2.57 29.41
N ILE A 291 2.79 -1.56 30.13
CA ILE A 291 2.27 -0.29 29.58
C ILE A 291 3.08 0.82 30.22
N TYR A 292 3.80 1.57 29.39
CA TYR A 292 4.65 2.68 29.82
C TYR A 292 4.00 4.01 29.39
N PRO A 293 4.13 5.10 30.16
CA PRO A 293 3.57 6.40 29.80
C PRO A 293 4.00 6.90 28.43
N GLU A 294 5.26 6.65 28.06
CA GLU A 294 5.81 7.03 26.76
C GLU A 294 5.11 6.30 25.61
N LEU A 295 4.62 5.08 25.83
CA LEU A 295 3.87 4.33 24.83
C LEU A 295 2.57 5.04 24.44
N LEU A 296 1.85 5.63 25.43
CA LEU A 296 0.64 6.41 25.16
C LEU A 296 0.94 7.63 24.27
N LEU A 297 2.04 8.33 24.57
CA LEU A 297 2.48 9.45 23.75
C LEU A 297 2.84 9.01 22.33
N TYR A 298 3.58 7.91 22.18
CA TYR A 298 3.94 7.37 20.87
C TYR A 298 2.71 6.91 20.08
N LEU A 299 1.72 6.29 20.73
CA LEU A 299 0.47 5.87 20.09
C LEU A 299 -0.31 7.07 19.53
N VAL A 300 -0.42 8.16 20.28
CA VAL A 300 -1.14 9.36 19.84
C VAL A 300 -0.36 10.11 18.76
N LEU A 301 0.90 10.44 19.01
CA LEU A 301 1.74 11.19 18.06
C LEU A 301 2.05 10.36 16.81
N GLY A 302 2.32 9.07 16.98
CA GLY A 302 2.56 8.16 15.87
C GLY A 302 1.32 8.04 14.98
N ASN A 303 0.14 7.86 15.56
CA ASN A 303 -1.11 7.79 14.81
C ASN A 303 -1.39 9.11 14.05
N ALA A 304 -1.24 10.26 14.69
CA ALA A 304 -1.36 11.56 14.04
C ALA A 304 -0.34 11.72 12.89
N GLY A 305 0.91 11.33 13.14
CA GLY A 305 1.99 11.36 12.15
C GLY A 305 1.71 10.47 10.93
N TRP A 306 1.31 9.22 11.15
CA TRP A 306 1.00 8.29 10.05
C TRP A 306 -0.26 8.69 9.29
N SER A 307 -1.30 9.18 9.96
CA SER A 307 -2.50 9.73 9.29
C SER A 307 -2.16 10.93 8.41
N THR A 308 -1.26 11.79 8.89
CA THR A 308 -0.75 12.92 8.10
C THR A 308 0.11 12.46 6.92
N LEU A 309 0.94 11.43 7.12
CA LEU A 309 1.76 10.86 6.05
C LEU A 309 0.91 10.28 4.91
N VAL A 310 -0.19 9.59 5.21
CA VAL A 310 -1.12 9.09 4.18
C VAL A 310 -1.58 10.24 3.29
N ILE A 311 -2.03 11.34 3.90
CA ILE A 311 -2.52 12.51 3.15
C ILE A 311 -1.42 13.19 2.34
N ALA A 312 -0.20 13.26 2.86
CA ALA A 312 0.93 13.87 2.17
C ALA A 312 1.43 13.01 1.00
N VAL A 313 1.43 11.69 1.17
CA VAL A 313 1.94 10.74 0.16
C VAL A 313 0.88 10.44 -0.90
N LEU A 314 -0.40 10.46 -0.56
CA LEU A 314 -1.48 10.11 -1.49
C LEU A 314 -1.43 10.89 -2.81
N PRO A 315 -1.27 12.23 -2.86
CA PRO A 315 -1.19 12.96 -4.13
C PRO A 315 0.02 12.57 -5.00
N LEU A 316 1.14 12.22 -4.36
CA LEU A 316 2.33 11.73 -5.08
C LEU A 316 2.03 10.38 -5.74
N LEU A 317 1.35 9.49 -5.02
CA LEU A 317 0.94 8.19 -5.54
C LEU A 317 -0.09 8.34 -6.67
N GLU A 318 -1.10 9.18 -6.46
CA GLU A 318 -2.14 9.48 -7.45
C GLU A 318 -1.54 10.00 -8.76
N ASN A 319 -0.58 10.92 -8.69
CA ASN A 319 0.07 11.47 -9.87
C ASN A 319 1.05 10.51 -10.54
N THR A 320 1.84 9.77 -9.74
CA THR A 320 2.87 8.85 -10.27
C THR A 320 2.26 7.64 -10.96
N PHE A 321 1.16 7.12 -10.43
CA PHE A 321 0.51 5.90 -10.93
C PHE A 321 -0.80 6.17 -11.69
N ASP A 322 -1.12 7.44 -11.92
CA ASP A 322 -2.37 7.90 -12.56
C ASP A 322 -3.64 7.30 -11.93
N VAL A 323 -3.68 7.23 -10.60
CA VAL A 323 -4.79 6.67 -9.84
C VAL A 323 -5.79 7.77 -9.49
N LEU A 324 -7.08 7.48 -9.67
CA LEU A 324 -8.18 8.38 -9.34
C LEU A 324 -8.83 7.99 -8.02
N SER A 325 -8.43 8.67 -6.93
CA SER A 325 -9.17 8.62 -5.68
C SER A 325 -10.43 9.50 -5.74
N PRO A 326 -11.43 9.26 -4.87
CA PRO A 326 -12.57 10.17 -4.74
C PRO A 326 -12.14 11.61 -4.44
N LEU A 327 -11.08 11.81 -3.68
CA LEU A 327 -10.54 13.14 -3.35
C LEU A 327 -9.99 13.85 -4.58
N ARG A 328 -9.21 13.15 -5.42
CA ARG A 328 -8.69 13.70 -6.68
C ARG A 328 -9.81 14.06 -7.66
N LEU A 329 -10.85 13.21 -7.73
CA LEU A 329 -12.04 13.50 -8.56
C LEU A 329 -12.80 14.74 -8.07
N MET A 330 -12.96 14.91 -6.76
CA MET A 330 -13.58 16.11 -6.17
C MET A 330 -12.74 17.36 -6.43
N GLU A 331 -11.41 17.29 -6.32
CA GLU A 331 -10.50 18.40 -6.61
C GLU A 331 -10.54 18.79 -8.10
N LEU A 332 -10.55 17.80 -8.99
CA LEU A 332 -10.73 18.03 -10.43
C LEU A 332 -12.07 18.73 -10.73
N SER A 333 -13.15 18.29 -10.08
CA SER A 333 -14.49 18.84 -10.29
C SER A 333 -14.74 20.17 -9.56
N HIS A 334 -13.77 20.67 -8.79
CA HIS A 334 -13.95 21.91 -8.05
C HIS A 334 -13.96 23.12 -9.00
N PRO A 335 -14.87 24.10 -8.82
CA PRO A 335 -14.96 25.28 -9.70
C PRO A 335 -13.69 26.14 -9.77
N SER A 336 -12.80 26.03 -8.80
CA SER A 336 -11.49 26.70 -8.81
C SER A 336 -10.43 26.01 -9.70
N ASN A 337 -10.74 24.84 -10.28
CA ASN A 337 -9.84 24.17 -11.23
C ASN A 337 -9.53 25.15 -12.39
N PRO A 338 -8.25 25.35 -12.74
CA PRO A 338 -7.86 26.36 -13.74
C PRO A 338 -8.54 26.15 -15.09
N LEU A 339 -8.68 24.92 -15.55
CA LEU A 339 -9.29 24.60 -16.84
C LEU A 339 -10.82 24.82 -16.82
N LEU A 340 -11.50 24.43 -15.73
CA LEU A 340 -12.94 24.71 -15.56
C LEU A 340 -13.22 26.21 -15.43
N LYS A 341 -12.36 26.95 -14.76
CA LYS A 341 -12.45 28.41 -14.69
C LYS A 341 -12.27 29.07 -16.06
N LYS A 342 -11.33 28.55 -16.86
CA LYS A 342 -11.15 29.00 -18.24
C LYS A 342 -12.39 28.68 -19.08
N LEU A 343 -12.96 27.48 -18.95
CA LEU A 343 -14.20 27.09 -19.63
C LEU A 343 -15.37 28.00 -19.23
N GLN A 344 -15.48 28.35 -17.96
CA GLN A 344 -16.53 29.26 -17.44
C GLN A 344 -16.46 30.67 -18.06
N ILE A 345 -15.23 31.17 -18.29
CA ILE A 345 -15.04 32.55 -18.80
C ILE A 345 -15.13 32.59 -20.33
N GLU A 346 -14.46 31.66 -21.04
CA GLU A 346 -14.30 31.69 -22.49
C GLU A 346 -15.45 30.98 -23.24
N ALA A 347 -16.07 29.95 -22.63
CA ALA A 347 -17.17 29.17 -23.21
C ALA A 347 -18.27 28.91 -22.19
N PRO A 348 -18.97 29.95 -21.70
CA PRO A 348 -19.93 29.84 -20.59
C PRO A 348 -21.11 28.91 -20.92
N GLY A 349 -21.56 28.85 -22.16
CA GLY A 349 -22.61 27.93 -22.58
C GLY A 349 -22.20 26.47 -22.45
N THR A 350 -20.98 26.13 -22.91
CA THR A 350 -20.40 24.78 -22.73
C THR A 350 -20.20 24.47 -21.25
N TYR A 351 -19.71 25.42 -20.44
CA TYR A 351 -19.57 25.22 -19.00
C TYR A 351 -20.89 24.84 -18.33
N HIS A 352 -21.97 25.58 -18.62
CA HIS A 352 -23.28 25.27 -18.07
C HIS A 352 -23.85 23.94 -18.54
N HIS A 353 -23.62 23.57 -19.81
CA HIS A 353 -23.94 22.25 -20.34
C HIS A 353 -23.23 21.14 -19.56
N CYS A 354 -21.91 21.26 -19.39
CA CYS A 354 -21.10 20.29 -18.63
C CYS A 354 -21.58 20.12 -17.18
N LEU A 355 -21.93 21.23 -16.49
CA LEU A 355 -22.46 21.16 -15.12
C LEU A 355 -23.80 20.44 -15.05
N MET A 356 -24.72 20.76 -15.98
CA MET A 356 -26.02 20.11 -16.04
C MET A 356 -25.87 18.62 -16.36
N LEU A 357 -25.03 18.29 -17.33
CA LEU A 357 -24.73 16.91 -17.73
C LEU A 357 -24.13 16.12 -16.56
N GLY A 358 -23.21 16.72 -15.82
CA GLY A 358 -22.62 16.13 -14.62
C GLY A 358 -23.67 15.79 -13.56
N THR A 359 -24.65 16.67 -13.36
CA THR A 359 -25.75 16.44 -12.41
C THR A 359 -26.67 15.29 -12.87
N LEU A 360 -27.02 15.26 -14.16
CA LEU A 360 -27.84 14.18 -14.73
C LEU A 360 -27.13 12.82 -14.66
N ALA A 361 -25.85 12.81 -15.01
CA ALA A 361 -25.03 11.60 -14.98
C ALA A 361 -24.83 11.08 -13.55
N GLU A 362 -24.61 11.97 -12.57
CA GLU A 362 -24.48 11.62 -11.15
C GLU A 362 -25.74 10.91 -10.63
N VAL A 363 -26.93 11.43 -10.89
CA VAL A 363 -28.22 10.82 -10.47
C VAL A 363 -28.42 9.42 -11.06
N VAL A 364 -28.06 9.23 -12.32
CA VAL A 364 -28.15 7.90 -12.97
C VAL A 364 -27.11 6.95 -12.41
N ALA A 365 -25.88 7.43 -12.22
CA ALA A 365 -24.77 6.65 -11.66
C ALA A 365 -25.10 6.09 -10.28
N ASP A 366 -25.67 6.90 -9.40
CA ASP A 366 -26.08 6.48 -8.05
C ASP A 366 -27.12 5.36 -8.09
N LYS A 367 -28.09 5.43 -9.02
CA LYS A 367 -29.10 4.38 -9.22
C LYS A 367 -28.52 3.06 -9.75
N LEU A 368 -27.47 3.14 -10.54
CA LEU A 368 -26.77 1.99 -11.12
C LEU A 368 -25.61 1.47 -10.25
N GLY A 369 -25.30 2.14 -9.12
CA GLY A 369 -24.15 1.82 -8.27
C GLY A 369 -22.80 2.01 -8.97
N MET A 370 -22.71 2.98 -9.90
CA MET A 370 -21.51 3.38 -10.63
C MET A 370 -20.74 4.47 -9.86
N ASN A 371 -19.54 4.81 -10.33
CA ASN A 371 -18.75 5.88 -9.71
C ASN A 371 -19.28 7.26 -10.14
N SER A 372 -20.19 7.84 -9.32
CA SER A 372 -20.81 9.13 -9.59
C SER A 372 -19.81 10.30 -9.63
N ASN A 373 -18.77 10.27 -8.77
CA ASN A 373 -17.70 11.28 -8.79
C ASN A 373 -16.89 11.25 -10.08
N LEU A 374 -16.61 10.06 -10.61
CA LEU A 374 -15.89 9.89 -11.87
C LEU A 374 -16.74 10.40 -13.04
N LEU A 375 -18.02 10.05 -13.07
CA LEU A 375 -18.94 10.52 -14.10
C LEU A 375 -19.12 12.04 -14.07
N LYS A 376 -19.23 12.62 -12.90
CA LYS A 376 -19.31 14.08 -12.73
C LYS A 376 -18.05 14.78 -13.25
N ALA A 377 -16.86 14.28 -12.86
CA ALA A 377 -15.61 14.82 -13.37
C ALA A 377 -15.50 14.63 -14.89
N GLY A 378 -15.81 13.45 -15.42
CA GLY A 378 -15.83 13.17 -16.85
C GLY A 378 -16.73 14.12 -17.62
N ALA A 379 -17.96 14.34 -17.11
CA ALA A 379 -18.92 15.29 -17.70
C ALA A 379 -18.42 16.74 -17.69
N TYR A 380 -17.65 17.16 -16.67
CA TYR A 380 -17.11 18.51 -16.60
C TYR A 380 -16.00 18.78 -17.63
N PHE A 381 -15.29 17.73 -18.06
CA PHE A 381 -14.15 17.87 -18.96
C PHE A 381 -14.36 17.33 -20.38
N HIS A 382 -15.46 16.59 -20.66
CA HIS A 382 -15.64 15.93 -21.95
C HIS A 382 -15.56 16.87 -23.15
N ASP A 383 -16.02 18.11 -22.97
CA ASP A 383 -16.18 19.13 -24.01
C ASP A 383 -15.17 20.29 -23.95
N ILE A 384 -14.07 20.13 -23.21
CA ILE A 384 -13.06 21.20 -23.04
C ILE A 384 -12.42 21.66 -24.35
N GLY A 385 -12.41 20.81 -25.37
CA GLY A 385 -11.90 21.17 -26.70
C GLY A 385 -12.66 22.30 -27.37
N LYS A 386 -13.93 22.53 -27.01
CA LYS A 386 -14.72 23.64 -27.47
C LYS A 386 -14.14 25.02 -27.09
N LEU A 387 -13.23 25.05 -26.09
CA LEU A 387 -12.46 26.25 -25.72
C LEU A 387 -11.63 26.83 -26.87
N ARG A 388 -11.19 26.02 -27.83
CA ARG A 388 -10.37 26.51 -28.93
C ARG A 388 -11.17 27.41 -29.90
N ARG A 389 -12.48 27.13 -30.05
CA ARG A 389 -13.37 27.85 -30.96
C ARG A 389 -14.80 27.93 -30.42
N PRO A 390 -15.04 28.60 -29.28
CA PRO A 390 -16.34 28.56 -28.60
C PRO A 390 -17.52 29.04 -29.49
N GLN A 391 -17.29 30.03 -30.34
CA GLN A 391 -18.32 30.65 -31.19
C GLN A 391 -18.95 29.69 -32.21
N PHE A 392 -18.28 28.55 -32.54
CA PHE A 392 -18.85 27.57 -33.45
C PHE A 392 -19.86 26.62 -32.77
N PHE A 393 -20.00 26.67 -31.45
CA PHE A 393 -20.91 25.81 -30.72
C PHE A 393 -22.16 26.59 -30.30
N VAL A 394 -23.32 26.05 -30.68
CA VAL A 394 -24.63 26.73 -30.52
C VAL A 394 -24.92 27.21 -29.10
N GLU A 395 -24.46 26.49 -28.10
CA GLU A 395 -24.61 26.85 -26.69
C GLU A 395 -23.85 28.11 -26.28
N ASN A 396 -22.83 28.53 -27.05
CA ASN A 396 -22.03 29.73 -26.79
C ASN A 396 -22.41 30.91 -27.71
N GLN A 397 -23.31 30.69 -28.66
CA GLN A 397 -23.78 31.76 -29.57
C GLN A 397 -24.81 32.67 -28.88
N MET A 398 -24.58 33.98 -28.88
CA MET A 398 -25.45 34.98 -28.22
C MET A 398 -26.50 35.59 -29.16
N GLY A 399 -26.67 35.10 -30.39
CA GLY A 399 -27.56 35.66 -31.39
C GLY A 399 -28.48 34.64 -32.05
N ASN A 400 -29.35 35.09 -32.94
CA ASN A 400 -30.26 34.25 -33.71
C ASN A 400 -29.60 33.67 -34.97
N GLU A 401 -28.39 34.12 -35.32
CA GLU A 401 -27.69 33.68 -36.52
C GLU A 401 -26.73 32.55 -36.16
N ASN A 402 -26.91 31.40 -36.84
CA ASN A 402 -26.03 30.26 -36.66
C ASN A 402 -24.87 30.31 -37.66
N ILE A 403 -23.63 30.48 -37.18
CA ILE A 403 -22.43 30.54 -38.01
C ILE A 403 -22.35 29.41 -39.03
N HIS A 404 -22.89 28.22 -38.70
CA HIS A 404 -22.92 27.06 -39.60
C HIS A 404 -23.84 27.21 -40.81
N ASP A 405 -24.71 28.23 -40.84
CA ASP A 405 -25.55 28.45 -42.01
C ASP A 405 -24.80 29.10 -43.17
N GLU A 406 -23.77 29.84 -42.87
CA GLU A 406 -22.87 30.47 -43.87
C GLU A 406 -21.71 29.56 -44.33
N LEU A 407 -21.46 28.50 -43.58
CA LEU A 407 -20.33 27.59 -43.84
C LEU A 407 -20.73 26.42 -44.76
N LYS A 408 -19.77 25.91 -45.53
CA LYS A 408 -19.92 24.64 -46.22
C LYS A 408 -20.12 23.52 -45.18
N PRO A 409 -21.07 22.57 -45.42
CA PRO A 409 -21.37 21.52 -44.43
C PRO A 409 -20.14 20.68 -44.02
N SER A 410 -19.20 20.42 -44.92
CA SER A 410 -17.96 19.70 -44.61
C SER A 410 -17.04 20.50 -43.69
N LEU A 411 -16.98 21.84 -43.85
CA LEU A 411 -16.19 22.68 -42.94
C LEU A 411 -16.83 22.75 -41.55
N SER A 412 -18.15 22.85 -41.48
CA SER A 412 -18.90 22.78 -40.21
C SER A 412 -18.62 21.47 -39.48
N ALA A 413 -18.69 20.34 -40.19
CA ALA A 413 -18.40 19.03 -39.61
C ALA A 413 -16.95 18.94 -39.12
N LEU A 414 -15.98 19.40 -39.92
CA LEU A 414 -14.58 19.40 -39.54
C LEU A 414 -14.32 20.18 -38.23
N VAL A 415 -14.90 21.39 -38.11
CA VAL A 415 -14.74 22.23 -36.92
C VAL A 415 -15.36 21.58 -35.70
N ILE A 416 -16.57 21.01 -35.86
CA ILE A 416 -17.26 20.33 -34.75
C ILE A 416 -16.49 19.09 -34.31
N ILE A 417 -16.07 18.22 -35.24
CA ILE A 417 -15.32 16.99 -34.92
C ILE A 417 -13.97 17.29 -34.26
N ALA A 418 -13.33 18.42 -34.66
CA ALA A 418 -12.01 18.78 -34.16
C ALA A 418 -11.93 18.98 -32.64
N HIS A 419 -13.09 19.28 -31.94
CA HIS A 419 -13.08 19.49 -30.50
C HIS A 419 -12.59 18.26 -29.70
N ILE A 420 -12.76 17.03 -30.24
CA ILE A 420 -12.23 15.82 -29.59
C ILE A 420 -10.71 15.89 -29.50
N ARG A 421 -10.04 16.12 -30.65
CA ARG A 421 -8.57 16.21 -30.70
C ARG A 421 -8.09 17.40 -29.88
N GLU A 422 -8.70 18.57 -30.06
CA GLU A 422 -8.35 19.79 -29.33
C GLU A 422 -8.57 19.64 -27.83
N GLY A 423 -9.57 18.86 -27.41
CA GLY A 423 -9.84 18.49 -26.03
C GLY A 423 -8.75 17.58 -25.45
N LEU A 424 -8.30 16.59 -26.22
CA LEU A 424 -7.20 15.70 -25.80
C LEU A 424 -5.88 16.46 -25.69
N GLU A 425 -5.58 17.40 -26.60
CA GLU A 425 -4.42 18.28 -26.52
C GLU A 425 -4.44 19.14 -25.25
N LEU A 426 -5.60 19.74 -24.90
CA LEU A 426 -5.78 20.47 -23.65
C LEU A 426 -5.67 19.56 -22.42
N ALA A 427 -6.21 18.36 -22.49
CA ALA A 427 -6.12 17.39 -21.40
C ALA A 427 -4.66 16.96 -21.13
N GLU A 428 -3.83 16.87 -22.15
CA GLU A 428 -2.40 16.62 -22.02
C GLU A 428 -1.67 17.84 -21.44
N GLU A 429 -1.95 19.04 -21.94
CA GLU A 429 -1.40 20.30 -21.44
C GLU A 429 -1.66 20.50 -19.94
N TYR A 430 -2.88 20.16 -19.47
CA TYR A 430 -3.30 20.29 -18.06
C TYR A 430 -3.11 19.01 -17.25
N HIS A 431 -2.42 18.00 -17.78
CA HIS A 431 -2.13 16.72 -17.12
C HIS A 431 -3.37 16.03 -16.54
N LEU A 432 -4.48 16.02 -17.30
CA LEU A 432 -5.68 15.30 -16.90
C LEU A 432 -5.43 13.79 -16.92
N PRO A 433 -5.96 13.04 -15.93
CA PRO A 433 -5.84 11.59 -15.84
C PRO A 433 -6.37 10.86 -17.07
N GLU A 434 -5.82 9.68 -17.36
CA GLU A 434 -6.21 8.87 -18.51
C GLU A 434 -7.71 8.57 -18.55
N MET A 435 -8.31 8.24 -17.40
CA MET A 435 -9.76 7.99 -17.30
C MET A 435 -10.60 9.23 -17.66
N ILE A 436 -10.14 10.45 -17.36
CA ILE A 436 -10.82 11.68 -17.77
C ILE A 436 -10.63 11.93 -19.27
N ARG A 437 -9.44 11.66 -19.81
CA ARG A 437 -9.18 11.74 -21.26
C ARG A 437 -10.03 10.76 -22.05
N ALA A 438 -10.36 9.58 -21.49
CA ALA A 438 -11.28 8.63 -22.10
C ALA A 438 -12.68 9.23 -22.32
N PHE A 439 -13.20 10.02 -21.39
CA PHE A 439 -14.48 10.71 -21.59
C PHE A 439 -14.44 11.69 -22.77
N ILE A 440 -13.34 12.42 -22.94
CA ILE A 440 -13.16 13.33 -24.07
C ILE A 440 -13.12 12.54 -25.40
N ALA A 441 -12.39 11.44 -25.44
CA ALA A 441 -12.21 10.65 -26.65
C ALA A 441 -13.46 9.88 -27.07
N GLU A 442 -14.25 9.38 -26.12
CA GLU A 442 -15.25 8.32 -26.33
C GLU A 442 -16.69 8.82 -26.35
N HIS A 443 -17.00 10.04 -25.81
CA HIS A 443 -18.40 10.48 -25.63
C HIS A 443 -19.21 10.60 -26.91
N HIS A 444 -18.59 10.75 -28.07
CA HIS A 444 -19.26 10.70 -29.38
C HIS A 444 -19.04 9.38 -30.13
N GLY A 445 -18.07 8.55 -29.70
CA GLY A 445 -17.75 7.29 -30.36
C GLY A 445 -17.45 7.48 -31.84
N THR A 446 -18.14 6.72 -32.68
CA THR A 446 -18.05 6.77 -34.16
C THR A 446 -19.33 7.33 -34.77
N THR A 447 -20.15 8.06 -34.00
CA THR A 447 -21.39 8.67 -34.53
C THR A 447 -21.12 9.69 -35.61
N CYS A 448 -22.13 9.92 -36.47
CA CYS A 448 -21.98 10.84 -37.57
C CYS A 448 -22.88 12.09 -37.40
N LEU A 449 -22.40 13.23 -37.85
CA LEU A 449 -23.15 14.50 -37.92
C LEU A 449 -24.15 14.45 -39.10
N SER A 450 -25.21 13.65 -38.91
CA SER A 450 -26.19 13.31 -39.96
C SER A 450 -26.86 14.53 -40.59
N TYR A 451 -27.05 15.62 -39.84
CA TYR A 451 -27.58 16.87 -40.33
C TYR A 451 -26.70 17.46 -41.44
N PHE A 452 -25.41 17.63 -41.19
CA PHE A 452 -24.46 18.21 -42.14
C PHE A 452 -24.23 17.30 -43.34
N TYR A 453 -24.20 15.99 -43.14
CA TYR A 453 -24.11 15.03 -44.23
C TYR A 453 -25.31 15.15 -45.17
N ARG A 454 -26.54 15.20 -44.64
CA ARG A 454 -27.77 15.40 -45.44
C ARG A 454 -27.77 16.76 -46.14
N LYS A 455 -27.36 17.86 -45.45
CA LYS A 455 -27.24 19.19 -46.04
C LYS A 455 -26.23 19.18 -47.20
N ALA A 456 -25.08 18.52 -47.06
CA ALA A 456 -24.08 18.39 -48.15
C ALA A 456 -24.69 17.59 -49.36
N ARG A 457 -25.38 16.51 -49.10
CA ARG A 457 -26.06 15.71 -50.17
C ARG A 457 -27.15 16.48 -50.88
N SER A 458 -27.95 17.28 -50.16
CA SER A 458 -28.99 18.11 -50.76
C SER A 458 -28.43 19.24 -51.64
N MET A 459 -27.19 19.70 -51.36
CA MET A 459 -26.42 20.64 -52.19
C MET A 459 -25.73 19.99 -53.42
N GLY A 460 -25.94 18.70 -53.63
CA GLY A 460 -25.32 17.95 -54.76
C GLY A 460 -23.83 17.61 -54.56
N LEU A 461 -23.31 17.78 -53.34
CA LEU A 461 -21.90 17.49 -53.05
C LEU A 461 -21.67 15.99 -52.92
N SER A 462 -20.74 15.44 -53.70
CA SER A 462 -20.32 14.04 -53.56
C SER A 462 -19.18 13.94 -52.54
N VAL A 463 -19.53 13.81 -51.28
CA VAL A 463 -18.59 13.72 -50.15
C VAL A 463 -18.75 12.39 -49.43
N PRO A 464 -17.65 11.72 -49.06
CA PRO A 464 -17.73 10.49 -48.27
C PRO A 464 -18.36 10.73 -46.88
N ARG A 465 -19.16 9.74 -46.42
CA ARG A 465 -19.88 9.84 -45.14
C ARG A 465 -18.95 9.90 -43.94
N ASP A 466 -17.80 9.24 -43.99
CA ASP A 466 -16.78 9.18 -42.95
C ASP A 466 -16.20 10.55 -42.59
N GLN A 467 -16.18 11.51 -43.54
CA GLN A 467 -15.78 12.90 -43.23
C GLN A 467 -16.73 13.64 -42.28
N PHE A 468 -17.92 13.09 -42.06
CA PHE A 468 -18.91 13.64 -41.14
C PHE A 468 -19.06 12.80 -39.88
N CYS A 469 -18.20 11.79 -39.67
CA CYS A 469 -18.27 10.90 -38.52
C CYS A 469 -17.09 11.15 -37.57
N TYR A 470 -17.33 11.01 -36.30
CA TYR A 470 -16.27 11.05 -35.30
C TYR A 470 -15.33 9.87 -35.47
N PRO A 471 -14.00 10.06 -35.22
CA PRO A 471 -13.00 9.01 -35.46
C PRO A 471 -13.05 7.87 -34.42
N GLY A 472 -13.78 8.06 -33.32
CA GLY A 472 -13.79 7.12 -32.21
C GLY A 472 -12.65 7.41 -31.20
N PRO A 473 -12.39 6.49 -30.29
CA PRO A 473 -13.01 5.16 -30.16
C PRO A 473 -14.46 5.18 -29.64
N ARG A 474 -15.16 4.06 -29.76
CA ARG A 474 -16.45 3.85 -29.08
C ARG A 474 -16.22 3.75 -27.56
N PRO A 475 -17.26 4.05 -26.74
CA PRO A 475 -17.19 3.85 -25.30
C PRO A 475 -16.77 2.43 -24.91
N ARG A 476 -15.84 2.32 -23.95
CA ARG A 476 -15.27 1.06 -23.49
C ARG A 476 -15.61 0.74 -22.04
N THR A 477 -16.09 1.73 -21.29
CA THR A 477 -16.47 1.58 -19.90
C THR A 477 -17.94 1.93 -19.72
N ARG A 478 -18.54 1.46 -18.63
CA ARG A 478 -19.93 1.81 -18.31
C ARG A 478 -20.08 3.32 -18.09
N GLU A 479 -19.05 3.95 -17.54
CA GLU A 479 -19.02 5.39 -17.27
C GLU A 479 -18.99 6.20 -18.56
N THR A 480 -18.13 5.89 -19.51
CA THR A 480 -18.06 6.61 -20.81
C THR A 480 -19.29 6.34 -21.67
N GLY A 481 -19.83 5.11 -21.61
CA GLY A 481 -21.09 4.76 -22.28
C GLY A 481 -22.30 5.52 -21.71
N LEU A 482 -22.36 5.65 -20.37
CA LEU A 482 -23.41 6.44 -19.74
C LEU A 482 -23.32 7.90 -20.11
N LEU A 483 -22.12 8.50 -20.11
CA LEU A 483 -21.95 9.90 -20.53
C LEU A 483 -22.41 10.11 -21.97
N MET A 484 -22.04 9.23 -22.91
CA MET A 484 -22.53 9.30 -24.30
C MET A 484 -24.05 9.32 -24.38
N LEU A 485 -24.74 8.44 -23.60
CA LEU A 485 -26.19 8.40 -23.59
C LEU A 485 -26.80 9.69 -23.02
N VAL A 486 -26.29 10.15 -21.85
CA VAL A 486 -26.80 11.36 -21.16
C VAL A 486 -26.60 12.60 -22.02
N ASP A 487 -25.42 12.76 -22.65
CA ASP A 487 -25.12 13.87 -23.56
C ASP A 487 -26.02 13.84 -24.80
N SER A 488 -26.14 12.71 -25.47
CA SER A 488 -26.97 12.57 -26.65
C SER A 488 -28.47 12.80 -26.37
N ILE A 489 -28.95 12.33 -25.21
CA ILE A 489 -30.35 12.54 -24.77
C ILE A 489 -30.57 14.02 -24.42
N GLU A 490 -29.65 14.66 -23.69
CA GLU A 490 -29.76 16.09 -23.35
C GLU A 490 -29.81 16.95 -24.61
N ALA A 491 -28.92 16.68 -25.56
CA ALA A 491 -28.89 17.40 -26.82
C ALA A 491 -30.19 17.20 -27.64
N ALA A 492 -30.77 16.00 -27.69
CA ALA A 492 -32.01 15.70 -28.36
C ALA A 492 -33.21 16.40 -27.69
N VAL A 493 -33.33 16.28 -26.37
CA VAL A 493 -34.39 16.95 -25.59
C VAL A 493 -34.33 18.47 -25.75
N ARG A 494 -33.12 19.05 -25.66
CA ARG A 494 -32.91 20.49 -25.87
C ARG A 494 -33.31 20.95 -27.28
N ALA A 495 -32.97 20.18 -28.30
CA ALA A 495 -33.31 20.47 -29.69
C ALA A 495 -34.85 20.43 -29.91
N GLU A 496 -35.50 19.40 -29.35
CA GLU A 496 -36.96 19.27 -29.46
C GLU A 496 -37.72 20.39 -28.74
N MET A 497 -37.24 20.78 -27.55
CA MET A 497 -37.78 21.90 -26.79
C MET A 497 -37.68 23.25 -27.53
N ARG A 498 -36.64 23.42 -28.35
CA ARG A 498 -36.49 24.64 -29.18
C ARG A 498 -37.36 24.62 -30.43
N ALA A 499 -37.60 23.45 -30.99
CA ALA A 499 -38.34 23.29 -32.25
C ALA A 499 -39.85 23.21 -32.07
N SER A 500 -40.34 22.71 -30.91
CA SER A 500 -41.77 22.45 -30.67
C SER A 500 -42.49 23.61 -29.99
N THR A 501 -43.66 23.93 -30.52
CA THR A 501 -44.64 24.80 -29.85
C THR A 501 -45.50 24.04 -28.83
N SER A 502 -45.45 22.71 -28.84
CA SER A 502 -46.15 21.79 -27.93
C SER A 502 -45.18 21.17 -26.93
N VAL A 503 -45.70 20.60 -25.83
CA VAL A 503 -44.87 19.85 -24.85
C VAL A 503 -44.30 18.63 -25.54
N PRO A 504 -42.95 18.48 -25.60
CA PRO A 504 -42.32 17.33 -26.26
C PRO A 504 -42.62 16.05 -25.51
N ASP A 505 -42.69 14.95 -26.28
CA ASP A 505 -42.77 13.60 -25.74
C ASP A 505 -41.38 13.14 -25.30
N LEU A 506 -41.01 13.51 -24.07
CA LEU A 506 -39.68 13.20 -23.50
C LEU A 506 -39.37 11.69 -23.48
N GLU A 507 -40.40 10.85 -23.23
CA GLU A 507 -40.23 9.41 -23.19
C GLU A 507 -39.80 8.86 -24.55
N LYS A 508 -40.55 9.25 -25.61
CA LYS A 508 -40.22 8.84 -26.99
C LYS A 508 -38.84 9.35 -27.44
N THR A 509 -38.48 10.58 -27.07
CA THR A 509 -37.19 11.18 -27.41
C THR A 509 -36.05 10.40 -26.76
N ILE A 510 -36.17 10.10 -25.45
CA ILE A 510 -35.15 9.35 -24.70
C ILE A 510 -35.02 7.92 -25.26
N GLU A 511 -36.14 7.23 -25.49
CA GLU A 511 -36.16 5.90 -26.05
C GLU A 511 -35.52 5.85 -27.45
N GLY A 512 -35.88 6.78 -28.31
CA GLY A 512 -35.34 6.88 -29.66
C GLY A 512 -33.82 7.10 -29.70
N VAL A 513 -33.27 7.91 -28.78
CA VAL A 513 -31.82 8.10 -28.67
C VAL A 513 -31.11 6.83 -28.22
N VAL A 514 -31.63 6.14 -27.20
CA VAL A 514 -31.04 4.90 -26.70
C VAL A 514 -31.04 3.83 -27.78
N GLU A 515 -32.17 3.65 -28.47
CA GLU A 515 -32.30 2.68 -29.58
C GLU A 515 -31.35 3.02 -30.74
N ALA A 516 -31.23 4.30 -31.09
CA ALA A 516 -30.29 4.74 -32.13
C ALA A 516 -28.85 4.39 -31.77
N LYS A 517 -28.40 4.70 -30.55
CA LYS A 517 -27.04 4.38 -30.11
C LYS A 517 -26.76 2.88 -30.08
N MET A 518 -27.75 2.07 -29.68
CA MET A 518 -27.65 0.61 -29.73
C MET A 518 -27.57 0.09 -31.17
N SER A 519 -28.49 0.54 -32.05
CA SER A 519 -28.52 0.11 -33.43
C SER A 519 -27.30 0.52 -34.26
N GLU A 520 -26.66 1.65 -33.89
CA GLU A 520 -25.39 2.12 -34.47
C GLU A 520 -24.18 1.35 -33.90
N GLY A 521 -24.37 0.42 -32.97
CA GLY A 521 -23.32 -0.34 -32.34
C GLY A 521 -22.40 0.48 -31.43
N GLN A 522 -22.83 1.67 -30.99
CA GLN A 522 -21.98 2.56 -30.18
C GLN A 522 -21.72 2.02 -28.77
N LEU A 523 -22.58 1.12 -28.27
CA LEU A 523 -22.52 0.53 -26.93
C LEU A 523 -22.04 -0.92 -26.92
N ASP A 524 -21.57 -1.46 -28.06
CA ASP A 524 -21.18 -2.87 -28.19
C ASP A 524 -20.04 -3.27 -27.26
N ASP A 525 -19.14 -2.32 -26.96
CA ASP A 525 -17.98 -2.55 -26.09
C ASP A 525 -18.26 -2.21 -24.61
N VAL A 526 -19.55 -1.85 -24.28
CA VAL A 526 -19.97 -1.47 -22.93
C VAL A 526 -20.79 -2.58 -22.29
N ASP A 527 -20.46 -2.96 -21.07
CA ASP A 527 -21.18 -3.98 -20.30
C ASP A 527 -22.45 -3.42 -19.64
N PHE A 528 -23.44 -3.03 -20.48
CA PHE A 528 -24.78 -2.66 -20.02
C PHE A 528 -25.75 -3.83 -20.16
N THR A 529 -26.50 -4.08 -19.08
CA THR A 529 -27.65 -4.97 -19.15
C THR A 529 -28.90 -4.24 -19.66
N ILE A 530 -29.89 -5.00 -20.18
CA ILE A 530 -31.21 -4.44 -20.54
C ILE A 530 -31.84 -3.72 -19.35
N ARG A 531 -31.63 -4.22 -18.13
CA ARG A 531 -32.11 -3.57 -16.90
C ARG A 531 -31.43 -2.22 -16.66
N ASP A 532 -30.12 -2.11 -16.89
CA ASP A 532 -29.41 -0.85 -16.76
C ASP A 532 -29.95 0.20 -17.71
N LEU A 533 -30.20 -0.17 -18.99
CA LEU A 533 -30.79 0.74 -19.98
C LEU A 533 -32.21 1.20 -19.58
N ALA A 534 -33.02 0.32 -19.00
CA ALA A 534 -34.32 0.68 -18.46
C ALA A 534 -34.21 1.69 -17.29
N VAL A 535 -33.25 1.47 -16.36
CA VAL A 535 -32.99 2.38 -15.25
C VAL A 535 -32.50 3.74 -15.77
N ILE A 536 -31.60 3.77 -16.76
CA ILE A 536 -31.11 5.02 -17.39
C ILE A 536 -32.30 5.81 -17.96
N ARG A 537 -33.15 5.18 -18.79
CA ARG A 537 -34.33 5.81 -19.40
C ARG A 537 -35.27 6.41 -18.36
N GLN A 538 -35.67 5.62 -17.37
CA GLN A 538 -36.61 6.05 -16.33
C GLN A 538 -36.04 7.18 -15.47
N THR A 539 -34.78 7.09 -15.10
CA THR A 539 -34.12 8.11 -14.24
C THR A 539 -33.99 9.44 -14.97
N LEU A 540 -33.56 9.42 -16.25
CA LEU A 540 -33.46 10.62 -17.07
C LEU A 540 -34.85 11.23 -17.37
N LEU A 541 -35.85 10.40 -17.66
CA LEU A 541 -37.21 10.88 -17.85
C LEU A 541 -37.71 11.67 -16.63
N TYR A 542 -37.54 11.08 -15.43
CA TYR A 542 -37.90 11.75 -14.18
C TYR A 542 -37.12 13.05 -13.95
N ALA A 543 -35.82 13.04 -14.20
CA ALA A 543 -34.95 14.19 -14.03
C ALA A 543 -35.35 15.33 -14.98
N PHE A 544 -35.58 15.04 -16.26
CA PHE A 544 -36.02 16.04 -17.24
C PHE A 544 -37.44 16.57 -16.92
N GLN A 545 -38.37 15.70 -16.56
CA GLN A 545 -39.71 16.14 -16.14
C GLN A 545 -39.64 17.12 -14.96
N SER A 546 -38.84 16.81 -13.94
CA SER A 546 -38.63 17.66 -12.77
C SER A 546 -38.04 19.03 -13.15
N MET A 547 -37.02 19.05 -14.01
CA MET A 547 -36.35 20.27 -14.47
C MET A 547 -37.29 21.18 -15.27
N TYR A 548 -38.12 20.61 -16.11
CA TYR A 548 -39.01 21.37 -16.99
C TYR A 548 -40.33 21.79 -16.31
N HIS A 549 -40.87 20.99 -15.38
CA HIS A 549 -42.00 21.42 -14.55
C HIS A 549 -41.64 22.65 -13.72
N THR A 550 -40.50 22.65 -13.11
CA THR A 550 -40.01 23.80 -12.31
C THR A 550 -39.85 25.06 -13.17
N ARG A 551 -39.36 24.92 -14.41
CA ARG A 551 -39.18 26.03 -15.35
C ARG A 551 -40.52 26.63 -15.81
N LYS A 552 -41.50 25.77 -16.13
CA LYS A 552 -42.85 26.19 -16.56
C LYS A 552 -43.62 26.89 -15.45
N VAL A 553 -43.53 26.41 -14.22
CA VAL A 553 -44.12 27.06 -13.04
C VAL A 553 -43.50 28.44 -12.82
N LYS A 554 -42.18 28.57 -13.00
CA LYS A 554 -41.48 29.84 -12.85
C LYS A 554 -41.84 30.86 -13.95
N GLU A 555 -41.93 30.41 -15.22
CA GLU A 555 -42.38 31.26 -16.35
C GLU A 555 -43.82 31.75 -16.19
N ILE A 556 -44.72 30.93 -15.62
CA ILE A 556 -46.09 31.33 -15.31
C ILE A 556 -46.09 32.38 -14.18
N GLN A 557 -45.33 32.12 -13.10
CA GLN A 557 -45.20 33.07 -11.99
C GLN A 557 -44.61 34.43 -12.43
N ASP A 558 -43.59 34.41 -13.29
CA ASP A 558 -42.96 35.63 -13.82
C ASP A 558 -43.92 36.40 -14.74
N LYS A 559 -44.72 35.71 -15.57
CA LYS A 559 -45.79 36.34 -16.37
C LYS A 559 -46.88 36.95 -15.50
N ASP A 560 -47.37 36.24 -14.50
CA ASP A 560 -48.38 36.75 -13.57
C ASP A 560 -47.88 37.96 -12.79
N GLN A 561 -46.62 37.96 -12.36
CA GLN A 561 -45.99 39.11 -11.72
C GLN A 561 -45.81 40.30 -12.67
N LEU A 562 -45.47 40.04 -13.94
CA LEU A 562 -45.36 41.09 -14.95
C LEU A 562 -46.73 41.71 -15.26
N GLU A 563 -47.78 40.88 -15.43
CA GLU A 563 -49.13 41.35 -15.64
C GLU A 563 -49.66 42.16 -14.44
N GLN A 564 -49.37 41.73 -13.21
CA GLN A 564 -49.72 42.49 -12.01
C GLN A 564 -48.98 43.85 -11.95
N LYS A 565 -47.69 43.87 -12.34
CA LYS A 565 -46.94 45.15 -12.41
C LYS A 565 -47.46 46.07 -13.48
N LEU A 566 -47.84 45.56 -14.65
CA LEU A 566 -48.42 46.34 -15.73
C LEU A 566 -49.81 46.93 -15.34
N LYS A 567 -50.69 46.12 -14.73
CA LYS A 567 -51.97 46.58 -14.20
C LYS A 567 -51.83 47.71 -13.16
N LYS A 568 -50.88 47.55 -12.25
CA LYS A 568 -50.59 48.56 -11.23
C LYS A 568 -50.08 49.87 -11.84
N GLN A 569 -49.21 49.79 -12.87
CA GLN A 569 -48.74 50.96 -13.61
C GLN A 569 -49.87 51.66 -14.40
N GLU A 570 -50.82 50.91 -14.99
CA GLU A 570 -52.02 51.46 -15.64
C GLU A 570 -52.92 52.12 -14.64
N GLU A 571 -53.21 51.57 -13.46
CA GLU A 571 -54.00 52.16 -12.39
C GLU A 571 -53.33 53.43 -11.86
N GLU A 572 -52.04 53.46 -11.59
CA GLU A 572 -51.32 54.67 -11.17
C GLU A 572 -51.31 55.76 -12.25
N SER A 573 -51.26 55.40 -13.54
CA SER A 573 -51.38 56.34 -14.66
C SER A 573 -52.75 56.94 -14.79
N ILE A 574 -53.82 56.19 -14.54
CA ILE A 574 -55.18 56.62 -14.56
C ILE A 574 -55.45 57.54 -13.37
N GLU A 575 -55.04 57.22 -12.16
CA GLU A 575 -55.14 58.05 -10.97
C GLU A 575 -54.36 59.38 -11.12
N GLY A 576 -53.12 59.32 -11.67
CA GLY A 576 -52.36 60.54 -11.96
C GLY A 576 -53.03 61.49 -13.00
N SER A 577 -53.71 60.90 -13.99
CA SER A 577 -54.49 61.65 -14.98
C SER A 577 -55.77 62.27 -14.41
N LEU A 578 -56.40 61.64 -13.45
CA LEU A 578 -57.61 62.17 -12.75
C LEU A 578 -57.26 63.24 -11.72
N ALA A 579 -56.09 63.17 -11.11
CA ALA A 579 -55.62 64.19 -10.15
C ALA A 579 -55.07 65.45 -10.81
N SER A 580 -54.83 65.44 -12.12
CA SER A 580 -54.38 66.60 -12.92
C SER A 580 -55.54 67.35 -13.64
N ARG A 581 -56.74 66.92 -13.47
CA ARG A 581 -57.98 67.62 -13.90
C ARG A 581 -58.67 68.23 -12.69
#